data_2338c469a8dff27419f3d49ef4a25f46
#
_entry.id   2338c469a8dff27419f3d49ef4a25f46
#
_cell.length_a   1.000
_cell.length_b   1.000
_cell.length_c   1.000
_cell.angle_alpha   90.00
_cell.angle_beta   90.00
_cell.angle_gamma   90.00
#
_symmetry.space_group_name_H-M   'P 1'
#
loop_
_entity.id
_entity.type
_entity.pdbx_description
1 polymer ?
#
loop_
_entity_poly.entity_id
_entity_poly.type
_entity_poly.pdbx_seq_one_letter_code
_entity_poly.pdbx_strand_id
1 'polypeptide(L)'
;VAGLSALESGAKRVALLEKMGMIGGSTAISNGTISVPGSPLQKAQGIEDSPEAMLKDLLKAGKGFCHPELTKTLVGNGVEAFDFIVKHGAKFKDTVMMPGGMTAKRLLQPDYNGATGLLAPLRESYLKMGGQLILCCKVDRLLLDRDGRVEGVAARTDYHFNTRLKSDDLENKGGTPVRYRAKRGVICCTGGFEADRAFRSQELPQFDGAFTTEHPGATASGYRMLAAAGARMINGTLYRPAFPCTDEQPLGMMIDPATGKRFVNESADRVAIFHAASKVLASNGRRMPLSILDGDAYELVENKHRMEKNAGAGYVTKHDSLEDLAEHYKIPLDALK
;
A
#
# COMPACT_ATOMS: atom_id res chain seq x y z
N VAL A 1 11.36 -11.12 -0.82
CA VAL A 1 10.87 -12.42 -0.32
C VAL A 1 10.94 -13.46 -1.43
N ALA A 2 10.16 -13.40 -2.52
CA ALA A 2 10.10 -14.43 -3.54
C ALA A 2 11.47 -14.86 -4.11
N GLY A 3 12.36 -13.90 -4.40
CA GLY A 3 13.71 -14.20 -4.88
C GLY A 3 14.57 -14.94 -3.85
N LEU A 4 14.48 -14.57 -2.57
CA LEU A 4 15.15 -15.27 -1.47
C LEU A 4 14.63 -16.70 -1.30
N SER A 5 13.29 -16.86 -1.30
CA SER A 5 12.66 -18.18 -1.22
C SER A 5 13.09 -19.09 -2.38
N ALA A 6 13.18 -18.53 -3.59
CA ALA A 6 13.68 -19.29 -4.74
C ALA A 6 15.14 -19.76 -4.57
N LEU A 7 16.02 -18.91 -4.03
CA LEU A 7 17.42 -19.27 -3.74
C LEU A 7 17.49 -20.34 -2.64
N GLU A 8 16.77 -20.20 -1.55
CA GLU A 8 16.69 -21.21 -0.49
C GLU A 8 16.16 -22.56 -0.99
N SER A 9 15.22 -22.52 -1.94
CA SER A 9 14.68 -23.72 -2.60
C SER A 9 15.63 -24.30 -3.67
N GLY A 10 16.87 -23.85 -3.72
CA GLY A 10 17.93 -24.42 -4.59
C GLY A 10 17.97 -23.86 -6.01
N ALA A 11 17.32 -22.76 -6.31
CA ALA A 11 17.51 -22.09 -7.59
C ALA A 11 18.92 -21.47 -7.66
N LYS A 12 19.72 -21.90 -8.63
CA LYS A 12 21.13 -21.47 -8.74
C LYS A 12 21.30 -20.06 -9.31
N ARG A 13 20.33 -19.56 -10.07
CA ARG A 13 20.37 -18.22 -10.68
C ARG A 13 18.97 -17.60 -10.57
N VAL A 14 18.86 -16.54 -9.78
CA VAL A 14 17.64 -15.77 -9.62
C VAL A 14 17.95 -14.31 -9.92
N ALA A 15 17.24 -13.73 -10.88
CA ALA A 15 17.35 -12.31 -11.23
C ALA A 15 16.06 -11.60 -10.80
N LEU A 16 16.20 -10.49 -10.09
CA LEU A 16 15.14 -9.54 -9.76
C LEU A 16 15.28 -8.37 -10.72
N LEU A 17 14.26 -8.16 -11.56
CA LEU A 17 14.19 -7.05 -12.51
C LEU A 17 13.31 -5.97 -11.93
N GLU A 18 13.86 -4.77 -11.77
CA GLU A 18 13.15 -3.61 -11.21
C GLU A 18 13.21 -2.45 -12.21
N LYS A 19 12.04 -1.92 -12.57
CA LYS A 19 11.97 -0.81 -13.54
C LYS A 19 12.50 0.53 -13.01
N MET A 20 12.46 0.72 -11.69
CA MET A 20 12.95 1.94 -11.06
C MET A 20 14.45 1.85 -10.77
N GLY A 21 15.07 2.99 -10.43
CA GLY A 21 16.46 3.06 -10.00
C GLY A 21 16.71 2.54 -8.57
N MET A 22 15.66 2.12 -7.88
CA MET A 22 15.73 1.52 -6.54
C MET A 22 14.59 0.51 -6.37
N ILE A 23 14.82 -0.50 -5.52
CA ILE A 23 13.78 -1.49 -5.19
C ILE A 23 12.79 -0.94 -4.18
N GLY A 24 11.60 -1.56 -4.15
CA GLY A 24 10.69 -1.48 -3.03
C GLY A 24 9.32 -0.92 -3.32
N GLY A 25 9.20 -0.03 -4.32
CA GLY A 25 7.91 0.55 -4.69
C GLY A 25 7.14 1.05 -3.48
N SER A 26 5.87 0.73 -3.38
CA SER A 26 4.99 1.14 -2.28
C SER A 26 5.40 0.57 -0.92
N THR A 27 6.07 -0.58 -0.86
CA THR A 27 6.62 -1.10 0.41
C THR A 27 7.66 -0.14 0.99
N ALA A 28 8.54 0.43 0.16
CA ALA A 28 9.60 1.34 0.62
C ALA A 28 9.05 2.62 1.28
N ILE A 29 7.94 3.14 0.77
CA ILE A 29 7.31 4.37 1.28
C ILE A 29 6.28 4.12 2.40
N SER A 30 6.00 2.85 2.72
CA SER A 30 5.08 2.45 3.79
C SER A 30 5.75 2.42 5.16
N ASN A 31 4.95 2.35 6.22
CA ASN A 31 5.45 2.09 7.57
C ASN A 31 6.00 0.66 7.72
N GLY A 32 5.77 -0.24 6.76
CA GLY A 32 6.22 -1.63 6.80
C GLY A 32 5.42 -2.53 7.74
N THR A 33 4.32 -2.05 8.31
CA THR A 33 3.49 -2.84 9.23
C THR A 33 2.84 -4.03 8.54
N ILE A 34 2.81 -5.17 9.23
CA ILE A 34 2.20 -6.42 8.75
C ILE A 34 1.28 -7.02 9.80
N SER A 35 0.18 -7.62 9.36
CA SER A 35 -0.74 -8.36 10.24
C SER A 35 -0.41 -9.83 10.22
N VAL A 36 -0.08 -10.39 11.40
CA VAL A 36 0.35 -11.78 11.54
C VAL A 36 -0.45 -12.45 12.66
N PRO A 37 -1.46 -13.29 12.33
CA PRO A 37 -2.27 -13.97 13.34
C PRO A 37 -1.49 -15.12 13.99
N GLY A 38 -1.49 -15.20 15.31
CA GLY A 38 -0.75 -16.23 16.06
C GLY A 38 0.76 -16.03 16.09
N SER A 39 1.23 -14.79 15.88
CA SER A 39 2.65 -14.45 15.87
C SER A 39 3.35 -14.75 17.21
N PRO A 40 4.68 -14.96 17.21
CA PRO A 40 5.47 -15.10 18.44
C PRO A 40 5.29 -13.90 19.39
N LEU A 41 5.18 -12.67 18.84
CA LEU A 41 4.98 -11.45 19.63
C LEU A 41 3.61 -11.42 20.33
N GLN A 42 2.55 -11.89 19.65
CA GLN A 42 1.23 -12.04 20.29
C GLN A 42 1.29 -13.05 21.44
N LYS A 43 1.89 -14.21 21.21
CA LYS A 43 2.03 -15.26 22.24
C LYS A 43 2.80 -14.76 23.47
N ALA A 44 3.88 -14.01 23.27
CA ALA A 44 4.66 -13.41 24.35
C ALA A 44 3.86 -12.42 25.21
N GLN A 45 2.80 -11.80 24.63
CA GLN A 45 1.93 -10.83 25.32
C GLN A 45 0.60 -11.43 25.78
N GLY A 46 0.41 -12.76 25.64
CA GLY A 46 -0.85 -13.41 25.98
C GLY A 46 -2.05 -12.99 25.10
N ILE A 47 -1.78 -12.53 23.88
CA ILE A 47 -2.82 -12.15 22.93
C ILE A 47 -3.27 -13.40 22.18
N GLU A 48 -4.54 -13.78 22.38
CA GLU A 48 -5.15 -14.87 21.64
C GLU A 48 -5.57 -14.41 20.24
N ASP A 49 -5.09 -15.11 19.22
CA ASP A 49 -5.43 -14.87 17.82
C ASP A 49 -5.14 -16.13 16.98
N SER A 50 -5.77 -16.24 15.81
CA SER A 50 -5.54 -17.36 14.90
C SER A 50 -5.74 -16.96 13.43
N PRO A 51 -5.22 -17.76 12.48
CA PRO A 51 -5.52 -17.60 11.06
C PRO A 51 -7.02 -17.59 10.78
N GLU A 52 -7.81 -18.41 11.47
CA GLU A 52 -9.27 -18.51 11.31
C GLU A 52 -9.97 -17.23 11.76
N ALA A 53 -9.53 -16.65 12.88
CA ALA A 53 -10.05 -15.36 13.38
C ALA A 53 -9.75 -14.25 12.38
N MET A 54 -8.51 -14.16 11.88
CA MET A 54 -8.14 -13.18 10.86
C MET A 54 -8.87 -13.40 9.54
N LEU A 55 -9.07 -14.65 9.11
CA LEU A 55 -9.84 -14.98 7.91
C LEU A 55 -11.28 -14.45 8.03
N LYS A 56 -11.92 -14.68 9.17
CA LYS A 56 -13.28 -14.19 9.44
C LYS A 56 -13.36 -12.66 9.38
N ASP A 57 -12.39 -11.98 9.99
CA ASP A 57 -12.29 -10.52 9.95
C ASP A 57 -12.14 -9.99 8.51
N LEU A 58 -11.23 -10.59 7.73
CA LEU A 58 -10.98 -10.18 6.34
C LEU A 58 -12.18 -10.41 5.42
N LEU A 59 -12.83 -11.57 5.54
CA LEU A 59 -14.05 -11.87 4.75
C LEU A 59 -15.18 -10.91 5.10
N LYS A 60 -15.34 -10.58 6.39
CA LYS A 60 -16.31 -9.56 6.86
C LYS A 60 -15.98 -8.17 6.29
N ALA A 61 -14.74 -7.73 6.40
CA ALA A 61 -14.28 -6.44 5.89
C ALA A 61 -14.42 -6.36 4.36
N GLY A 62 -14.15 -7.45 3.66
CA GLY A 62 -14.25 -7.55 2.20
C GLY A 62 -15.67 -7.65 1.65
N LYS A 63 -16.71 -7.72 2.53
CA LYS A 63 -18.15 -7.66 2.15
C LYS A 63 -18.53 -8.62 1.00
N GLY A 64 -17.92 -9.80 0.94
CA GLY A 64 -18.15 -10.81 -0.10
C GLY A 64 -17.30 -10.65 -1.38
N PHE A 65 -16.47 -9.62 -1.48
CA PHE A 65 -15.58 -9.42 -2.64
C PHE A 65 -14.22 -10.10 -2.52
N CYS A 66 -13.85 -10.58 -1.33
CA CYS A 66 -12.61 -11.34 -1.15
C CYS A 66 -12.68 -12.65 -1.95
N HIS A 67 -11.54 -13.04 -2.53
CA HIS A 67 -11.38 -14.39 -3.05
C HIS A 67 -11.05 -15.34 -1.88
N PRO A 68 -11.96 -16.25 -1.46
CA PRO A 68 -11.80 -16.97 -0.20
C PRO A 68 -10.53 -17.81 -0.12
N GLU A 69 -10.17 -18.52 -1.19
CA GLU A 69 -8.99 -19.39 -1.22
C GLU A 69 -7.68 -18.59 -1.16
N LEU A 70 -7.61 -17.44 -1.85
CA LEU A 70 -6.44 -16.57 -1.77
C LEU A 70 -6.32 -15.95 -0.38
N THR A 71 -7.43 -15.51 0.22
CA THR A 71 -7.46 -14.97 1.58
C THR A 71 -7.04 -16.02 2.61
N LYS A 72 -7.55 -17.25 2.48
CA LYS A 72 -7.16 -18.38 3.34
C LYS A 72 -5.66 -18.70 3.22
N THR A 73 -5.13 -18.72 1.99
CA THR A 73 -3.70 -18.93 1.74
C THR A 73 -2.86 -17.82 2.40
N LEU A 74 -3.28 -16.55 2.26
CA LEU A 74 -2.58 -15.41 2.87
C LEU A 74 -2.49 -15.56 4.39
N VAL A 75 -3.62 -15.79 5.06
CA VAL A 75 -3.64 -15.83 6.54
C VAL A 75 -2.98 -17.10 7.08
N GLY A 76 -3.14 -18.24 6.39
CA GLY A 76 -2.56 -19.51 6.79
C GLY A 76 -1.04 -19.55 6.76
N ASN A 77 -0.42 -18.75 5.88
CA ASN A 77 1.05 -18.65 5.76
C ASN A 77 1.61 -17.41 6.47
N GLY A 78 0.82 -16.68 7.24
CA GLY A 78 1.24 -15.41 7.85
C GLY A 78 2.44 -15.54 8.79
N VAL A 79 2.44 -16.54 9.67
CA VAL A 79 3.54 -16.79 10.63
C VAL A 79 4.79 -17.26 9.91
N GLU A 80 4.67 -18.20 8.95
CA GLU A 80 5.81 -18.66 8.15
C GLU A 80 6.47 -17.52 7.37
N ALA A 81 5.67 -16.65 6.77
CA ALA A 81 6.18 -15.48 6.07
C ALA A 81 6.86 -14.48 7.02
N PHE A 82 6.33 -14.29 8.23
CA PHE A 82 6.95 -13.48 9.28
C PHE A 82 8.29 -14.06 9.72
N ASP A 83 8.35 -15.35 10.06
CA ASP A 83 9.58 -16.02 10.50
C ASP A 83 10.64 -15.97 9.39
N PHE A 84 10.22 -16.11 8.12
CA PHE A 84 11.11 -15.99 6.97
C PHE A 84 11.76 -14.60 6.87
N ILE A 85 11.01 -13.52 7.02
CA ILE A 85 11.59 -12.17 6.93
C ILE A 85 12.46 -11.84 8.15
N VAL A 86 12.10 -12.33 9.33
CA VAL A 86 12.93 -12.20 10.55
C VAL A 86 14.24 -12.97 10.40
N LYS A 87 14.21 -14.21 9.90
CA LYS A 87 15.40 -15.02 9.57
C LYS A 87 16.35 -14.27 8.64
N HIS A 88 15.82 -13.46 7.72
CA HIS A 88 16.60 -12.65 6.79
C HIS A 88 16.90 -11.23 7.28
N GLY A 89 16.79 -11.00 8.60
CA GLY A 89 17.30 -9.81 9.27
C GLY A 89 16.29 -8.69 9.53
N ALA A 90 15.01 -8.87 9.19
CA ALA A 90 13.98 -7.91 9.60
C ALA A 90 13.79 -7.97 11.13
N LYS A 91 13.71 -6.80 11.77
CA LYS A 91 13.48 -6.65 13.20
C LYS A 91 12.19 -5.91 13.45
N PHE A 92 11.47 -6.32 14.49
CA PHE A 92 10.17 -5.76 14.85
C PHE A 92 10.16 -5.26 16.28
N LYS A 93 9.40 -4.21 16.53
CA LYS A 93 9.10 -3.72 17.87
C LYS A 93 8.29 -4.76 18.64
N ASP A 94 8.44 -4.77 19.95
CA ASP A 94 7.66 -5.67 20.82
C ASP A 94 6.16 -5.30 20.87
N THR A 95 5.79 -4.10 20.40
CA THR A 95 4.40 -3.63 20.43
C THR A 95 3.56 -4.32 19.37
N VAL A 96 2.41 -4.88 19.79
CA VAL A 96 1.39 -5.43 18.90
C VAL A 96 0.18 -4.52 18.89
N MET A 97 -0.15 -3.95 17.73
CA MET A 97 -1.19 -2.94 17.57
C MET A 97 -2.52 -3.55 17.09
N MET A 98 -3.62 -2.84 17.34
CA MET A 98 -4.93 -3.19 16.82
C MET A 98 -5.11 -2.60 15.42
N PRO A 99 -5.30 -3.43 14.36
CA PRO A 99 -5.69 -2.90 13.05
C PRO A 99 -7.16 -2.44 13.09
N GLY A 100 -7.47 -1.36 12.41
CA GLY A 100 -8.85 -0.86 12.33
C GLY A 100 -9.80 -1.91 11.73
N GLY A 101 -10.96 -2.10 12.38
CA GLY A 101 -12.00 -3.05 11.95
C GLY A 101 -11.72 -4.53 12.21
N MET A 102 -10.65 -4.86 12.93
CA MET A 102 -10.27 -6.23 13.28
C MET A 102 -10.63 -6.56 14.74
N THR A 103 -10.69 -7.86 15.07
CA THR A 103 -11.11 -8.35 16.39
C THR A 103 -9.95 -8.62 17.35
N ALA A 104 -8.72 -8.71 16.86
CA ALA A 104 -7.54 -8.94 17.68
C ALA A 104 -6.37 -8.00 17.30
N LYS A 105 -5.53 -7.69 18.30
CA LYS A 105 -4.26 -7.00 18.08
C LYS A 105 -3.33 -7.95 17.32
N ARG A 106 -2.95 -7.63 16.08
CA ARG A 106 -2.10 -8.48 15.23
C ARG A 106 -1.18 -7.70 14.29
N LEU A 107 -1.21 -6.38 14.38
CA LEU A 107 -0.40 -5.53 13.53
C LEU A 107 0.99 -5.33 14.14
N LEU A 108 2.00 -5.84 13.46
CA LEU A 108 3.40 -5.78 13.87
C LEU A 108 4.10 -4.66 13.11
N GLN A 109 4.89 -3.88 13.81
CA GLN A 109 5.65 -2.78 13.21
C GLN A 109 7.15 -3.12 13.23
N PRO A 110 7.86 -3.01 12.09
CA PRO A 110 9.32 -3.13 12.10
C PRO A 110 9.94 -1.96 12.87
N ASP A 111 11.19 -2.12 13.32
CA ASP A 111 11.94 -1.07 14.05
C ASP A 111 12.03 0.24 13.29
N TYR A 112 12.04 0.14 11.96
CA TYR A 112 12.05 1.26 11.03
C TYR A 112 10.90 1.13 10.03
N ASN A 113 10.83 2.02 9.03
CA ASN A 113 9.85 1.96 7.94
C ASN A 113 10.11 0.76 7.00
N GLY A 114 9.24 0.59 6.01
CA GLY A 114 9.34 -0.51 5.04
C GLY A 114 10.66 -0.56 4.27
N ALA A 115 11.26 0.60 3.93
CA ALA A 115 12.53 0.64 3.23
C ALA A 115 13.67 0.08 4.09
N THR A 116 13.84 0.61 5.30
CA THR A 116 14.97 0.28 6.17
C THR A 116 14.72 -0.98 7.01
N GLY A 117 13.49 -1.14 7.53
CA GLY A 117 13.16 -2.25 8.44
C GLY A 117 12.88 -3.57 7.71
N LEU A 118 12.39 -3.54 6.48
CA LEU A 118 12.06 -4.73 5.71
C LEU A 118 12.96 -4.93 4.49
N LEU A 119 13.00 -3.94 3.58
CA LEU A 119 13.64 -4.14 2.28
C LEU A 119 15.16 -4.19 2.36
N ALA A 120 15.79 -3.36 3.21
CA ALA A 120 17.24 -3.31 3.31
C ALA A 120 17.83 -4.65 3.75
N PRO A 121 17.40 -5.27 4.87
CA PRO A 121 17.93 -6.56 5.30
C PRO A 121 17.60 -7.69 4.30
N LEU A 122 16.40 -7.71 3.72
CA LEU A 122 16.04 -8.72 2.73
C LEU A 122 16.87 -8.58 1.43
N ARG A 123 17.14 -7.34 0.98
CA ARG A 123 18.03 -7.08 -0.15
C ARG A 123 19.45 -7.56 0.10
N GLU A 124 19.99 -7.23 1.28
CA GLU A 124 21.33 -7.68 1.68
C GLU A 124 21.44 -9.19 1.68
N SER A 125 20.49 -9.87 2.32
CA SER A 125 20.42 -11.33 2.34
C SER A 125 20.31 -11.92 0.93
N TYR A 126 19.47 -11.33 0.07
CA TYR A 126 19.32 -11.77 -1.32
C TYR A 126 20.62 -11.68 -2.13
N LEU A 127 21.34 -10.57 -2.02
CA LEU A 127 22.62 -10.37 -2.72
C LEU A 127 23.70 -11.29 -2.16
N LYS A 128 23.77 -11.49 -0.81
CA LYS A 128 24.70 -12.40 -0.15
C LYS A 128 24.50 -13.85 -0.58
N MET A 129 23.28 -14.26 -0.89
CA MET A 129 22.94 -15.57 -1.43
C MET A 129 23.17 -15.70 -2.94
N GLY A 130 23.75 -14.70 -3.60
CA GLY A 130 24.06 -14.71 -5.02
C GLY A 130 22.88 -14.30 -5.93
N GLY A 131 21.85 -13.69 -5.39
CA GLY A 131 20.76 -13.10 -6.17
C GLY A 131 21.25 -11.93 -7.02
N GLN A 132 20.75 -11.82 -8.24
CA GLN A 132 21.08 -10.72 -9.16
C GLN A 132 19.99 -9.66 -9.14
N LEU A 133 20.36 -8.40 -8.88
CA LEU A 133 19.46 -7.25 -8.91
C LEU A 133 19.78 -6.39 -10.13
N ILE A 134 18.80 -6.23 -11.01
CA ILE A 134 18.90 -5.45 -12.25
C ILE A 134 17.89 -4.31 -12.16
N LEU A 135 18.40 -3.12 -11.84
CA LEU A 135 17.62 -1.88 -11.74
C LEU A 135 17.46 -1.23 -13.11
N CYS A 136 16.58 -0.24 -13.22
CA CYS A 136 16.26 0.42 -14.48
C CYS A 136 15.96 -0.58 -15.61
N CYS A 137 15.29 -1.67 -15.25
CA CYS A 137 14.95 -2.76 -16.15
C CYS A 137 13.43 -2.99 -16.17
N LYS A 138 12.78 -2.44 -17.18
CA LYS A 138 11.34 -2.58 -17.37
C LYS A 138 11.01 -3.84 -18.15
N VAL A 139 10.22 -4.72 -17.55
CA VAL A 139 9.64 -5.86 -18.27
C VAL A 139 8.41 -5.38 -19.06
N ASP A 140 8.42 -5.63 -20.37
CA ASP A 140 7.34 -5.21 -21.25
C ASP A 140 6.34 -6.35 -21.51
N ARG A 141 6.81 -7.62 -21.62
CA ARG A 141 5.93 -8.77 -21.86
C ARG A 141 6.57 -10.09 -21.43
N LEU A 142 5.74 -11.07 -21.18
CA LEU A 142 6.14 -12.46 -21.03
C LEU A 142 6.49 -13.05 -22.41
N LEU A 143 7.46 -13.94 -22.45
CA LEU A 143 7.77 -14.77 -23.62
C LEU A 143 7.15 -16.14 -23.37
N LEU A 144 6.32 -16.57 -24.31
CA LEU A 144 5.64 -17.86 -24.24
C LEU A 144 6.25 -18.78 -25.31
N ASP A 145 6.41 -20.05 -24.98
CA ASP A 145 6.75 -21.10 -25.95
C ASP A 145 5.50 -21.50 -26.80
N ARG A 146 5.66 -22.52 -27.66
CA ARG A 146 4.59 -22.98 -28.54
C ARG A 146 3.39 -23.59 -27.82
N ASP A 147 3.62 -24.05 -26.59
CA ASP A 147 2.61 -24.68 -25.73
C ASP A 147 1.96 -23.67 -24.76
N GLY A 148 2.31 -22.37 -24.88
CA GLY A 148 1.80 -21.29 -24.04
C GLY A 148 2.49 -21.20 -22.67
N ARG A 149 3.58 -21.92 -22.41
CA ARG A 149 4.32 -21.84 -21.15
C ARG A 149 5.25 -20.63 -21.15
N VAL A 150 5.41 -19.99 -20.01
CA VAL A 150 6.34 -18.88 -19.85
C VAL A 150 7.77 -19.39 -19.89
N GLU A 151 8.53 -18.96 -20.91
CA GLU A 151 9.96 -19.29 -21.09
C GLU A 151 10.90 -18.10 -20.76
N GLY A 152 10.36 -16.93 -20.49
CA GLY A 152 11.15 -15.75 -20.16
C GLY A 152 10.39 -14.46 -20.25
N VAL A 153 11.13 -13.36 -20.35
CA VAL A 153 10.59 -12.01 -20.46
C VAL A 153 11.34 -11.20 -21.53
N ALA A 154 10.62 -10.34 -22.25
CA ALA A 154 11.21 -9.25 -22.99
C ALA A 154 11.17 -8.00 -22.12
N ALA A 155 12.30 -7.31 -22.03
CA ALA A 155 12.49 -6.17 -21.17
C ALA A 155 13.34 -5.09 -21.85
N ARG A 156 13.48 -3.96 -21.22
CA ARG A 156 14.40 -2.89 -21.60
C ARG A 156 15.28 -2.53 -20.41
N THR A 157 16.59 -2.57 -20.58
CA THR A 157 17.57 -2.02 -19.63
C THR A 157 17.82 -0.55 -19.92
N ASP A 158 18.51 0.15 -19.02
CA ASP A 158 18.72 1.59 -19.10
C ASP A 158 17.40 2.36 -19.24
N TYR A 159 16.35 1.82 -18.62
CA TYR A 159 15.03 2.40 -18.62
C TYR A 159 14.91 3.49 -17.56
N HIS A 160 14.55 4.69 -17.99
CA HIS A 160 14.33 5.81 -17.08
C HIS A 160 12.84 6.13 -17.00
N PHE A 161 12.25 5.80 -15.85
CA PHE A 161 10.84 6.08 -15.56
C PHE A 161 10.55 7.59 -15.63
N ASN A 162 9.49 7.98 -16.34
CA ASN A 162 9.14 9.38 -16.58
C ASN A 162 7.77 9.72 -15.98
N THR A 163 7.78 10.39 -14.82
CA THR A 163 6.56 10.82 -14.10
C THR A 163 5.78 11.92 -14.81
N ARG A 164 6.30 12.53 -15.86
CA ARG A 164 5.63 13.60 -16.61
C ARG A 164 4.65 13.05 -17.66
N LEU A 165 4.77 11.78 -18.02
CA LEU A 165 3.86 11.13 -18.96
C LEU A 165 2.54 10.78 -18.28
N LYS A 166 1.44 10.73 -19.05
CA LYS A 166 0.15 10.25 -18.54
C LYS A 166 0.20 8.77 -18.19
N SER A 167 0.87 7.99 -19.03
CA SER A 167 1.18 6.60 -18.78
C SER A 167 2.61 6.31 -19.25
N ASP A 168 3.54 6.21 -18.32
CA ASP A 168 4.92 5.83 -18.61
C ASP A 168 4.98 4.48 -19.35
N ASP A 169 4.17 3.52 -18.97
CA ASP A 169 4.11 2.19 -19.59
C ASP A 169 3.76 2.22 -21.07
N LEU A 170 2.87 3.12 -21.50
CA LEU A 170 2.37 3.19 -22.86
C LEU A 170 3.19 4.15 -23.75
N GLU A 171 3.65 5.25 -23.17
CA GLU A 171 4.24 6.35 -23.90
C GLU A 171 5.77 6.33 -23.89
N ASN A 172 6.40 5.82 -22.83
CA ASN A 172 7.85 5.78 -22.71
C ASN A 172 8.45 4.64 -23.57
N LYS A 173 9.14 4.99 -24.63
CA LYS A 173 9.80 4.05 -25.55
C LYS A 173 11.32 3.92 -25.30
N GLY A 174 11.85 4.57 -24.26
CA GLY A 174 13.26 4.55 -23.90
C GLY A 174 13.76 3.18 -23.40
N GLY A 175 15.07 3.05 -23.29
CA GLY A 175 15.76 1.85 -22.83
C GLY A 175 16.22 0.93 -23.97
N THR A 176 17.15 0.04 -23.63
CA THR A 176 17.78 -0.93 -24.58
C THR A 176 17.05 -2.27 -24.49
N PRO A 177 16.48 -2.78 -25.60
CA PRO A 177 15.78 -4.06 -25.61
C PRO A 177 16.66 -5.24 -25.21
N VAL A 178 16.13 -6.11 -24.34
CA VAL A 178 16.82 -7.32 -23.87
C VAL A 178 15.81 -8.46 -23.67
N ARG A 179 16.27 -9.70 -23.71
CA ARG A 179 15.48 -10.88 -23.40
C ARG A 179 16.16 -11.69 -22.31
N TYR A 180 15.41 -12.04 -21.28
CA TYR A 180 15.86 -12.95 -20.22
C TYR A 180 15.11 -14.27 -20.34
N ARG A 181 15.85 -15.36 -20.49
CA ARG A 181 15.28 -16.71 -20.49
C ARG A 181 15.12 -17.20 -19.05
N ALA A 182 13.93 -17.67 -18.70
CA ALA A 182 13.61 -18.24 -17.40
C ALA A 182 13.38 -19.75 -17.53
N LYS A 183 14.34 -20.55 -17.08
CA LYS A 183 14.25 -22.02 -17.18
C LYS A 183 13.19 -22.63 -16.27
N ARG A 184 12.90 -22.01 -15.13
CA ARG A 184 11.95 -22.51 -14.15
C ARG A 184 10.62 -21.75 -14.13
N GLY A 185 10.65 -20.46 -14.39
CA GLY A 185 9.46 -19.61 -14.39
C GLY A 185 9.77 -18.17 -14.08
N VAL A 186 8.72 -17.35 -14.12
CA VAL A 186 8.73 -15.93 -13.80
C VAL A 186 7.75 -15.69 -12.66
N ILE A 187 8.20 -15.06 -11.58
CA ILE A 187 7.35 -14.65 -10.45
C ILE A 187 7.06 -13.16 -10.64
N CYS A 188 5.79 -12.82 -10.78
CA CYS A 188 5.35 -11.45 -10.99
C CYS A 188 5.01 -10.79 -9.65
N CYS A 189 5.77 -9.74 -9.27
CA CYS A 189 5.61 -8.99 -8.02
C CYS A 189 5.53 -7.48 -8.32
N THR A 190 4.77 -7.07 -9.34
CA THR A 190 4.76 -5.72 -9.89
C THR A 190 3.94 -4.70 -9.07
N GLY A 191 3.25 -5.15 -8.02
CA GLY A 191 2.41 -4.28 -7.20
C GLY A 191 1.08 -3.92 -7.87
N GLY A 192 0.52 -2.79 -7.45
CA GLY A 192 -0.75 -2.26 -7.91
C GLY A 192 -0.66 -1.39 -9.17
N PHE A 193 -1.74 -0.64 -9.44
CA PHE A 193 -1.87 0.19 -10.65
C PHE A 193 -2.26 1.64 -10.36
N GLU A 194 -2.33 2.05 -9.11
CA GLU A 194 -2.98 3.28 -8.67
C GLU A 194 -2.28 4.54 -9.19
N ALA A 195 -0.98 4.45 -9.56
CA ALA A 195 -0.25 5.56 -10.16
C ALA A 195 -0.44 5.66 -11.69
N ASP A 196 -1.03 4.66 -12.35
CA ASP A 196 -1.35 4.71 -13.77
C ASP A 196 -2.67 5.44 -14.00
N ARG A 197 -2.59 6.73 -14.36
CA ARG A 197 -3.78 7.56 -14.57
C ARG A 197 -4.68 7.02 -15.68
N ALA A 198 -4.10 6.55 -16.79
CA ALA A 198 -4.86 6.05 -17.92
C ALA A 198 -5.63 4.78 -17.56
N PHE A 199 -4.98 3.83 -16.87
CA PHE A 199 -5.64 2.62 -16.41
C PHE A 199 -6.69 2.91 -15.35
N ARG A 200 -6.38 3.80 -14.40
CA ARG A 200 -7.31 4.19 -13.34
C ARG A 200 -8.55 4.91 -13.89
N SER A 201 -8.41 5.83 -14.85
CA SER A 201 -9.56 6.49 -15.48
C SER A 201 -10.46 5.51 -16.23
N GLN A 202 -9.91 4.40 -16.71
CA GLN A 202 -10.66 3.33 -17.36
C GLN A 202 -11.38 2.43 -16.35
N GLU A 203 -10.67 1.95 -15.31
CA GLU A 203 -11.21 0.98 -14.34
C GLU A 203 -12.00 1.64 -13.21
N LEU A 204 -11.65 2.88 -12.85
CA LEU A 204 -12.21 3.65 -11.75
C LEU A 204 -12.54 5.08 -12.18
N PRO A 205 -13.42 5.29 -13.19
CA PRO A 205 -13.70 6.62 -13.75
C PRO A 205 -14.25 7.61 -12.72
N GLN A 206 -14.92 7.13 -11.67
CA GLN A 206 -15.41 7.96 -10.56
C GLN A 206 -14.29 8.64 -9.76
N PHE A 207 -13.03 8.17 -9.91
CA PHE A 207 -11.85 8.73 -9.26
C PHE A 207 -10.87 9.38 -10.25
N ASP A 208 -11.33 9.71 -11.43
CA ASP A 208 -10.50 10.47 -12.37
C ASP A 208 -10.12 11.82 -11.75
N GLY A 209 -8.82 12.14 -11.80
CA GLY A 209 -8.25 13.28 -11.12
C GLY A 209 -7.98 13.09 -9.61
N ALA A 210 -8.39 11.97 -8.99
CA ALA A 210 -8.09 11.71 -7.59
C ALA A 210 -6.59 11.54 -7.36
N PHE A 211 -6.13 12.02 -6.21
CA PHE A 211 -4.76 11.86 -5.75
C PHE A 211 -4.49 10.40 -5.32
N THR A 212 -3.27 9.93 -5.50
CA THR A 212 -2.82 8.63 -4.96
C THR A 212 -1.61 8.81 -4.06
N THR A 213 -1.54 8.03 -2.99
CA THR A 213 -0.39 7.95 -2.08
C THR A 213 0.59 6.84 -2.48
N GLU A 214 0.30 6.11 -3.54
CA GLU A 214 1.14 5.02 -4.02
C GLU A 214 2.43 5.52 -4.68
N HIS A 215 3.42 4.63 -4.70
CA HIS A 215 4.68 4.91 -5.38
C HIS A 215 4.44 5.16 -6.88
N PRO A 216 5.07 6.15 -7.52
CA PRO A 216 4.86 6.45 -8.94
C PRO A 216 5.04 5.26 -9.88
N GLY A 217 5.90 4.30 -9.51
CA GLY A 217 6.11 3.06 -10.24
C GLY A 217 4.97 2.04 -10.14
N ALA A 218 3.95 2.25 -9.29
CA ALA A 218 2.78 1.38 -9.19
C ALA A 218 1.84 1.59 -10.38
N THR A 219 2.28 1.19 -11.55
CA THR A 219 1.55 1.29 -12.82
C THR A 219 0.94 -0.04 -13.22
N ALA A 220 0.03 -0.04 -14.19
CA ALA A 220 -0.67 -1.24 -14.63
C ALA A 220 0.16 -2.18 -15.52
N SER A 221 1.50 -2.01 -15.62
CA SER A 221 2.34 -2.81 -16.53
C SER A 221 2.22 -4.31 -16.27
N GLY A 222 2.24 -4.73 -15.00
CA GLY A 222 2.06 -6.13 -14.61
C GLY A 222 0.70 -6.68 -14.99
N TYR A 223 -0.35 -5.93 -14.78
CA TYR A 223 -1.72 -6.31 -15.17
C TYR A 223 -1.84 -6.51 -16.67
N ARG A 224 -1.37 -5.54 -17.48
CA ARG A 224 -1.37 -5.63 -18.94
C ARG A 224 -0.54 -6.81 -19.44
N MET A 225 0.64 -7.03 -18.86
CA MET A 225 1.52 -8.14 -19.22
C MET A 225 0.90 -9.50 -18.91
N LEU A 226 0.30 -9.66 -17.76
CA LEU A 226 -0.34 -10.91 -17.34
C LEU A 226 -1.62 -11.16 -18.12
N ALA A 227 -2.44 -10.15 -18.39
CA ALA A 227 -3.64 -10.25 -19.21
C ALA A 227 -3.30 -10.68 -20.65
N ALA A 228 -2.24 -10.12 -21.24
CA ALA A 228 -1.73 -10.52 -22.56
C ALA A 228 -1.26 -11.98 -22.61
N ALA A 229 -0.89 -12.57 -21.46
CA ALA A 229 -0.52 -13.98 -21.32
C ALA A 229 -1.72 -14.87 -20.90
N GLY A 230 -2.96 -14.34 -20.90
CA GLY A 230 -4.18 -15.10 -20.61
C GLY A 230 -4.60 -15.11 -19.14
N ALA A 231 -3.95 -14.36 -18.25
CA ALA A 231 -4.39 -14.23 -16.87
C ALA A 231 -5.66 -13.39 -16.77
N ARG A 232 -6.54 -13.76 -15.83
CA ARG A 232 -7.76 -13.01 -15.53
C ARG A 232 -7.53 -12.06 -14.35
N MET A 233 -7.82 -10.78 -14.54
CA MET A 233 -7.90 -9.82 -13.45
C MET A 233 -9.22 -10.01 -12.70
N ILE A 234 -9.16 -9.98 -11.38
CA ILE A 234 -10.33 -9.98 -10.50
C ILE A 234 -10.33 -8.70 -9.65
N ASN A 235 -11.51 -8.20 -9.34
CA ASN A 235 -11.70 -7.05 -8.43
C ASN A 235 -10.95 -5.77 -8.85
N GLY A 236 -10.72 -5.56 -10.15
CA GLY A 236 -10.02 -4.38 -10.67
C GLY A 236 -10.69 -3.05 -10.35
N THR A 237 -11.97 -3.07 -10.02
CA THR A 237 -12.75 -1.89 -9.62
C THR A 237 -12.75 -1.63 -8.11
N LEU A 238 -12.13 -2.51 -7.31
CA LEU A 238 -12.03 -2.29 -5.87
C LEU A 238 -10.87 -1.37 -5.55
N TYR A 239 -11.08 -0.52 -4.56
CA TYR A 239 -10.11 0.47 -4.10
C TYR A 239 -10.06 0.52 -2.58
N ARG A 240 -8.94 0.97 -2.05
CA ARG A 240 -8.76 1.28 -0.65
C ARG A 240 -8.54 2.78 -0.51
N PRO A 241 -9.45 3.52 0.11
CA PRO A 241 -9.25 4.94 0.35
C PRO A 241 -8.09 5.17 1.32
N ALA A 242 -7.30 6.21 1.05
CA ALA A 242 -6.28 6.72 1.94
C ALA A 242 -6.50 8.21 2.16
N PHE A 243 -6.11 8.68 3.34
CA PHE A 243 -6.17 10.08 3.72
C PHE A 243 -4.76 10.50 4.18
N PRO A 244 -4.36 11.77 4.04
CA PRO A 244 -3.04 12.23 4.45
C PRO A 244 -2.68 11.91 5.91
N CYS A 245 -3.66 11.94 6.81
CA CYS A 245 -3.51 11.71 8.25
C CYS A 245 -4.45 10.60 8.75
N THR A 246 -4.43 9.43 8.12
CA THR A 246 -5.39 8.36 8.42
C THR A 246 -5.26 7.79 9.83
N ASP A 247 -4.04 7.67 10.35
CA ASP A 247 -3.80 7.03 11.65
C ASP A 247 -4.19 7.97 12.80
N GLU A 248 -4.24 9.26 12.54
CA GLU A 248 -4.64 10.31 13.49
C GLU A 248 -6.16 10.58 13.49
N GLN A 249 -6.91 10.08 12.52
CA GLN A 249 -8.36 10.32 12.44
C GLN A 249 -9.13 9.96 13.70
N PRO A 250 -8.86 8.82 14.38
CA PRO A 250 -9.58 8.49 15.62
C PRO A 250 -9.28 9.42 16.79
N LEU A 251 -8.22 10.22 16.72
CA LEU A 251 -7.84 11.18 17.74
C LEU A 251 -8.60 12.51 17.60
N GLY A 252 -9.21 12.75 16.45
CA GLY A 252 -9.85 14.00 16.12
C GLY A 252 -11.35 13.87 15.83
N MET A 253 -11.89 14.91 15.25
CA MET A 253 -13.29 15.00 14.83
C MET A 253 -13.39 15.41 13.36
N MET A 254 -14.13 14.65 12.57
CA MET A 254 -14.35 14.96 11.16
C MET A 254 -15.61 15.78 10.95
N ILE A 255 -15.46 16.97 10.37
CA ILE A 255 -16.56 17.91 10.16
C ILE A 255 -16.79 18.24 8.68
N ASP A 256 -18.02 18.58 8.36
CA ASP A 256 -18.38 19.25 7.12
C ASP A 256 -18.13 20.75 7.26
N PRO A 257 -17.21 21.34 6.50
CA PRO A 257 -16.89 22.77 6.60
C PRO A 257 -18.03 23.69 6.19
N ALA A 258 -19.07 23.21 5.49
CA ALA A 258 -20.23 24.02 5.13
C ALA A 258 -21.17 24.20 6.32
N THR A 259 -21.24 23.22 7.20
CA THR A 259 -22.19 23.21 8.32
C THR A 259 -21.54 23.27 9.70
N GLY A 260 -20.23 23.03 9.79
CA GLY A 260 -19.50 22.87 11.07
C GLY A 260 -19.84 21.58 11.82
N LYS A 261 -20.68 20.70 11.27
CA LYS A 261 -21.17 19.52 11.97
C LYS A 261 -20.31 18.30 11.69
N ARG A 262 -20.11 17.49 12.72
CA ARG A 262 -19.52 16.15 12.64
C ARG A 262 -20.44 15.26 11.78
N PHE A 263 -19.86 14.45 10.89
CA PHE A 263 -20.65 13.67 9.93
C PHE A 263 -20.35 12.16 9.94
N VAL A 264 -19.36 11.69 10.72
CA VAL A 264 -18.97 10.28 10.77
C VAL A 264 -18.41 9.91 12.15
N ASN A 265 -18.38 8.61 12.46
CA ASN A 265 -17.59 8.06 13.56
C ASN A 265 -16.16 7.84 13.04
N GLU A 266 -15.19 8.54 13.59
CA GLU A 266 -13.78 8.51 13.17
C GLU A 266 -13.08 7.18 13.47
N SER A 267 -13.64 6.38 14.37
CA SER A 267 -13.19 5.00 14.64
C SER A 267 -13.81 3.95 13.72
N ALA A 268 -14.67 4.36 12.76
CA ALA A 268 -15.22 3.46 11.77
C ALA A 268 -14.13 2.95 10.80
N ASP A 269 -14.47 1.93 10.00
CA ASP A 269 -13.58 1.48 8.93
C ASP A 269 -13.37 2.57 7.86
N ARG A 270 -12.21 2.56 7.22
CA ARG A 270 -11.79 3.59 6.24
C ARG A 270 -12.76 3.73 5.07
N VAL A 271 -13.44 2.65 4.67
CA VAL A 271 -14.39 2.67 3.56
C VAL A 271 -15.65 3.42 3.98
N ALA A 272 -16.14 3.18 5.21
CA ALA A 272 -17.27 3.92 5.78
C ALA A 272 -16.97 5.41 5.90
N ILE A 273 -15.80 5.78 6.40
CA ILE A 273 -15.34 7.17 6.50
C ILE A 273 -15.26 7.81 5.11
N PHE A 274 -14.67 7.12 4.13
CA PHE A 274 -14.55 7.62 2.78
C PHE A 274 -15.92 7.86 2.12
N HIS A 275 -16.87 6.93 2.27
CA HIS A 275 -18.22 7.11 1.74
C HIS A 275 -18.95 8.27 2.40
N ALA A 276 -18.79 8.44 3.71
CA ALA A 276 -19.36 9.59 4.41
C ALA A 276 -18.74 10.92 3.93
N ALA A 277 -17.42 10.98 3.82
CA ALA A 277 -16.71 12.14 3.29
C ALA A 277 -17.09 12.45 1.83
N SER A 278 -17.25 11.42 1.00
CA SER A 278 -17.69 11.58 -0.40
C SER A 278 -19.10 12.16 -0.51
N LYS A 279 -20.02 11.74 0.38
CA LYS A 279 -21.38 12.31 0.44
C LYS A 279 -21.35 13.78 0.83
N VAL A 280 -20.56 14.13 1.86
CA VAL A 280 -20.36 15.52 2.29
C VAL A 280 -19.82 16.34 1.11
N LEU A 281 -18.75 15.87 0.46
CA LEU A 281 -18.15 16.55 -0.69
C LEU A 281 -19.14 16.79 -1.84
N ALA A 282 -20.03 15.83 -2.09
CA ALA A 282 -21.06 15.94 -3.14
C ALA A 282 -22.18 16.96 -2.78
N SER A 283 -22.49 17.13 -1.50
CA SER A 283 -23.61 17.94 -1.02
C SER A 283 -23.24 19.38 -0.63
N ASN A 284 -21.95 19.67 -0.39
CA ASN A 284 -21.49 20.94 0.17
C ASN A 284 -20.75 21.86 -0.81
N GLY A 285 -20.96 21.72 -2.10
CA GLY A 285 -20.28 22.52 -3.13
C GLY A 285 -18.81 22.10 -3.34
N ARG A 286 -18.48 20.83 -3.08
CA ARG A 286 -17.14 20.23 -3.21
C ARG A 286 -16.10 20.82 -2.23
N ARG A 287 -16.52 21.29 -1.08
CA ARG A 287 -15.60 21.68 0.00
C ARG A 287 -15.09 20.42 0.70
N MET A 288 -13.76 20.31 0.80
CA MET A 288 -13.11 19.13 1.43
C MET A 288 -13.50 19.02 2.90
N PRO A 289 -13.97 17.84 3.37
CA PRO A 289 -14.14 17.59 4.80
C PRO A 289 -12.86 17.82 5.57
N LEU A 290 -12.96 18.28 6.79
CA LEU A 290 -11.83 18.58 7.67
C LEU A 290 -11.77 17.57 8.82
N SER A 291 -10.56 17.21 9.24
CA SER A 291 -10.29 16.51 10.50
C SER A 291 -9.65 17.50 11.45
N ILE A 292 -10.25 17.72 12.61
CA ILE A 292 -9.79 18.68 13.62
C ILE A 292 -9.25 17.88 14.80
N LEU A 293 -8.03 18.19 15.21
CA LEU A 293 -7.40 17.70 16.44
C LEU A 293 -7.13 18.91 17.35
N ASP A 294 -7.40 18.77 18.64
CA ASP A 294 -6.93 19.73 19.62
C ASP A 294 -5.47 19.46 20.05
N GLY A 295 -4.95 20.29 20.95
CA GLY A 295 -3.57 20.18 21.43
C GLY A 295 -3.29 18.87 22.16
N ASP A 296 -4.25 18.40 22.96
CA ASP A 296 -4.11 17.16 23.74
C ASP A 296 -4.10 15.93 22.79
N ALA A 297 -5.01 15.91 21.81
CA ALA A 297 -5.02 14.89 20.78
C ALA A 297 -3.73 14.90 19.93
N TYR A 298 -3.17 16.08 19.64
CA TYR A 298 -1.90 16.20 18.93
C TYR A 298 -0.73 15.57 19.70
N GLU A 299 -0.72 15.66 21.03
CA GLU A 299 0.33 15.01 21.84
C GLU A 299 0.28 13.48 21.76
N LEU A 300 -0.88 12.90 21.44
CA LEU A 300 -1.05 11.45 21.24
C LEU A 300 -0.64 10.97 19.82
N VAL A 301 -0.32 11.89 18.94
CA VAL A 301 0.13 11.54 17.56
C VAL A 301 1.48 10.83 17.62
N GLU A 302 1.53 9.58 17.20
CA GLU A 302 2.75 8.78 17.21
C GLU A 302 3.79 9.26 16.18
N ASN A 303 3.35 9.70 15.00
CA ASN A 303 4.24 10.11 13.90
C ASN A 303 4.20 11.62 13.68
N LYS A 304 4.75 12.38 14.64
CA LYS A 304 4.83 13.86 14.57
C LYS A 304 5.57 14.32 13.31
N HIS A 305 6.63 13.63 12.90
CA HIS A 305 7.35 13.97 11.67
C HIS A 305 6.48 13.91 10.40
N ARG A 306 5.57 12.94 10.31
CA ARG A 306 4.59 12.89 9.21
C ARG A 306 3.63 14.07 9.27
N MET A 307 3.16 14.46 10.45
CA MET A 307 2.31 15.63 10.63
C MET A 307 3.02 16.91 10.19
N GLU A 308 4.27 17.11 10.58
CA GLU A 308 5.10 18.24 10.16
C GLU A 308 5.29 18.27 8.64
N LYS A 309 5.59 17.11 8.03
CA LYS A 309 5.70 16.99 6.57
C LYS A 309 4.37 17.35 5.87
N ASN A 310 3.25 16.90 6.40
CA ASN A 310 1.92 17.23 5.88
C ASN A 310 1.58 18.71 6.06
N ALA A 311 2.04 19.33 7.16
CA ALA A 311 1.91 20.77 7.36
C ALA A 311 2.74 21.55 6.33
N GLY A 312 3.98 21.15 6.09
CA GLY A 312 4.82 21.74 5.03
C GLY A 312 4.26 21.58 3.61
N ALA A 313 3.44 20.54 3.40
CA ALA A 313 2.73 20.30 2.13
C ALA A 313 1.36 20.99 2.04
N GLY A 314 0.92 21.70 3.11
CA GLY A 314 -0.36 22.39 3.15
C GLY A 314 -1.58 21.50 3.43
N TYR A 315 -1.37 20.24 3.80
CA TYR A 315 -2.47 19.32 4.18
C TYR A 315 -2.90 19.47 5.64
N VAL A 316 -2.07 20.05 6.47
CA VAL A 316 -2.34 20.32 7.90
C VAL A 316 -2.03 21.78 8.18
N THR A 317 -2.94 22.44 8.85
CA THR A 317 -2.78 23.84 9.32
C THR A 317 -2.93 23.90 10.82
N LYS A 318 -2.23 24.81 11.47
CA LYS A 318 -2.35 25.08 12.90
C LYS A 318 -3.14 26.37 13.09
N HIS A 319 -4.05 26.36 14.03
CA HIS A 319 -4.89 27.48 14.40
C HIS A 319 -4.83 27.69 15.92
N ASP A 320 -4.78 28.94 16.36
CA ASP A 320 -4.66 29.25 17.79
C ASP A 320 -6.01 29.31 18.50
N SER A 321 -7.10 29.35 17.73
CA SER A 321 -8.47 29.37 18.26
C SER A 321 -9.49 28.77 17.29
N LEU A 322 -10.69 28.47 17.80
CA LEU A 322 -11.82 28.04 16.96
C LEU A 322 -12.27 29.18 16.04
N GLU A 323 -12.15 30.43 16.47
CA GLU A 323 -12.45 31.61 15.69
C GLU A 323 -11.55 31.72 14.47
N ASP A 324 -10.24 31.56 14.65
CA ASP A 324 -9.22 31.56 13.57
C ASP A 324 -9.48 30.40 12.58
N LEU A 325 -9.73 29.19 13.11
CA LEU A 325 -10.10 28.02 12.30
C LEU A 325 -11.36 28.29 11.48
N ALA A 326 -12.40 28.84 12.12
CA ALA A 326 -13.67 29.12 11.48
C ALA A 326 -13.54 30.17 10.35
N GLU A 327 -12.76 31.22 10.58
CA GLU A 327 -12.47 32.26 9.59
C GLU A 327 -11.69 31.68 8.39
N HIS A 328 -10.59 30.95 8.68
CA HIS A 328 -9.74 30.36 7.64
C HIS A 328 -10.50 29.45 6.69
N TYR A 329 -11.28 28.54 7.25
CA TYR A 329 -12.04 27.56 6.46
C TYR A 329 -13.49 28.00 6.16
N LYS A 330 -13.90 29.21 6.54
CA LYS A 330 -15.26 29.75 6.36
C LYS A 330 -16.34 28.81 6.91
N ILE A 331 -16.15 28.36 8.16
CA ILE A 331 -17.06 27.47 8.85
C ILE A 331 -17.98 28.31 9.75
N PRO A 332 -19.27 27.98 9.90
CA PRO A 332 -20.13 28.65 10.87
C PRO A 332 -19.60 28.46 12.30
N LEU A 333 -19.12 29.54 12.94
CA LEU A 333 -18.47 29.47 14.26
C LEU A 333 -19.40 28.89 15.33
N ASP A 334 -20.67 29.26 15.33
CA ASP A 334 -21.65 28.74 16.32
C ASP A 334 -21.87 27.23 16.22
N ALA A 335 -21.52 26.62 15.10
CA ALA A 335 -21.63 25.17 14.91
C ALA A 335 -20.35 24.43 15.37
N LEU A 336 -19.23 25.15 15.56
CA LEU A 336 -18.00 24.60 16.12
C LEU A 336 -17.96 24.68 17.65
N LYS A 337 -18.69 25.63 18.26
CA LYS A 337 -18.88 25.81 19.70
C LYS A 337 -19.94 24.86 20.25
#